data_3c5548f49127f45b2dd60a89a7f7e8d7
#
_entry.id   3c5548f49127f45b2dd60a89a7f7e8d7
#
_cell.length_a   1.000
_cell.length_b   1.000
_cell.length_c   1.000
_cell.angle_alpha   90.00
_cell.angle_beta   90.00
_cell.angle_gamma   90.00
#
_symmetry.space_group_name_H-M   'P 1'
#
loop_
_entity.id
_entity.type
_entity.pdbx_description
1 polymer ?
#
loop_
_entity_poly.entity_id
_entity_poly.type
_entity_poly.pdbx_seq_one_letter_code
_entity_poly.pdbx_strand_id
1 'polypeptide(L)'
;AVDILKPHEMEKVNSYMFTSKTVGGMIGGAGLGTIIGKIGITGAILLQIPILLVIMLVPLLMRERPGEKLFPWDKEVIIEVVAPNGTMEEEERSFKEILSNVKTAFSLRSTQIGIILSLVISLSFFLIPVLPQLFLEELGWSPEKFNATKGGIILVVTMIGYIVGGQLGKKFGGKSVMIYSALGAALTTAFWGMSESYWSSNLFMMSIWSIHTLLWAMVAINVYSLMMRITWGEVGGTQFTAYMAMMNLSAIIGYQLTDPLASRFDYPTLFLISAVLETIVILGAIFIDPSETRRVLGEDASIV
;
A
#
# COMPACT_ATOMS: atom_id res chain seq x y z
N ALA A 1 -6.10 -10.59 8.11
CA ALA A 1 -4.65 -10.73 7.86
C ALA A 1 -3.85 -10.48 9.14
N VAL A 2 -4.17 -9.43 9.91
CA VAL A 2 -3.47 -9.10 11.18
C VAL A 2 -3.58 -10.25 12.19
N ASP A 3 -4.71 -10.93 12.22
CA ASP A 3 -5.03 -12.00 13.19
C ASP A 3 -4.53 -13.39 12.76
N ILE A 4 -4.14 -13.56 11.49
CA ILE A 4 -3.82 -14.87 10.92
C ILE A 4 -2.32 -14.99 10.60
N LEU A 5 -1.68 -13.86 10.24
CA LEU A 5 -0.30 -13.86 9.76
C LEU A 5 0.69 -13.75 10.91
N LYS A 6 1.71 -14.60 10.85
CA LYS A 6 2.87 -14.44 11.73
C LYS A 6 3.66 -13.18 11.37
N PRO A 7 4.30 -12.52 12.36
CA PRO A 7 5.02 -11.26 12.11
C PRO A 7 6.06 -11.31 10.99
N HIS A 8 6.71 -12.45 10.81
CA HIS A 8 7.73 -12.66 9.78
C HIS A 8 7.15 -12.99 8.39
N GLU A 9 5.83 -13.18 8.29
CA GLU A 9 5.12 -13.47 7.04
C GLU A 9 4.47 -12.22 6.44
N MET A 10 4.27 -11.17 7.24
CA MET A 10 3.54 -9.98 6.83
C MET A 10 4.13 -9.32 5.58
N GLU A 11 5.45 -9.17 5.51
CA GLU A 11 6.12 -8.56 4.35
C GLU A 11 5.95 -9.42 3.09
N LYS A 12 6.05 -10.75 3.24
CA LYS A 12 5.92 -11.68 2.11
C LYS A 12 4.50 -11.71 1.58
N VAL A 13 3.50 -11.81 2.46
CA VAL A 13 2.09 -11.86 2.08
C VAL A 13 1.66 -10.53 1.46
N ASN A 14 2.03 -9.40 2.07
CA ASN A 14 1.77 -8.08 1.50
C ASN A 14 2.41 -7.93 0.11
N SER A 15 3.65 -8.43 -0.08
CA SER A 15 4.31 -8.42 -1.38
C SER A 15 3.48 -9.14 -2.45
N TYR A 16 2.98 -10.34 -2.15
CA TYR A 16 2.12 -11.07 -3.09
C TYR A 16 0.79 -10.37 -3.33
N MET A 17 0.17 -9.82 -2.29
CA MET A 17 -1.09 -9.09 -2.39
C MET A 17 -0.95 -7.87 -3.30
N PHE A 18 0.09 -7.06 -3.11
CA PHE A 18 0.33 -5.88 -3.94
C PHE A 18 0.73 -6.24 -5.38
N THR A 19 1.54 -7.28 -5.56
CA THR A 19 1.88 -7.79 -6.90
C THR A 19 0.63 -8.26 -7.62
N SER A 20 -0.23 -9.05 -6.97
CA SER A 20 -1.50 -9.52 -7.56
C SER A 20 -2.45 -8.37 -7.88
N LYS A 21 -2.55 -7.36 -7.02
CA LYS A 21 -3.31 -6.13 -7.28
C LYS A 21 -2.80 -5.40 -8.52
N THR A 22 -1.47 -5.32 -8.69
CA THR A 22 -0.85 -4.66 -9.85
C THR A 22 -1.12 -5.45 -11.14
N VAL A 23 -0.99 -6.79 -11.10
CA VAL A 23 -1.35 -7.68 -12.23
C VAL A 23 -2.83 -7.51 -12.60
N GLY A 24 -3.71 -7.50 -11.60
CA GLY A 24 -5.15 -7.24 -11.81
C GLY A 24 -5.41 -5.88 -12.47
N GLY A 25 -4.68 -4.84 -12.02
CA GLY A 25 -4.73 -3.50 -12.62
C GLY A 25 -4.24 -3.46 -14.08
N MET A 26 -3.18 -4.23 -14.41
CA MET A 26 -2.72 -4.38 -15.80
C MET A 26 -3.77 -5.03 -16.69
N ILE A 27 -4.28 -6.18 -16.25
CA ILE A 27 -5.28 -6.94 -17.00
C ILE A 27 -6.56 -6.12 -17.17
N GLY A 28 -7.02 -5.49 -16.08
CA GLY A 28 -8.21 -4.63 -16.09
C GLY A 28 -8.02 -3.39 -16.97
N GLY A 29 -6.93 -2.66 -16.80
CA GLY A 29 -6.66 -1.44 -17.57
C GLY A 29 -6.42 -1.69 -19.05
N ALA A 30 -5.49 -2.55 -19.42
CA ALA A 30 -5.20 -2.89 -20.80
C ALA A 30 -6.35 -3.69 -21.47
N GLY A 31 -6.93 -4.63 -20.71
CA GLY A 31 -8.06 -5.43 -21.18
C GLY A 31 -9.28 -4.57 -21.47
N LEU A 32 -9.68 -3.70 -20.54
CA LEU A 32 -10.81 -2.78 -20.74
C LEU A 32 -10.56 -1.83 -21.92
N GLY A 33 -9.35 -1.28 -22.07
CA GLY A 33 -9.02 -0.42 -23.21
C GLY A 33 -9.25 -1.13 -24.55
N THR A 34 -8.82 -2.38 -24.67
CA THR A 34 -9.03 -3.21 -25.87
C THR A 34 -10.51 -3.52 -26.09
N ILE A 35 -11.24 -3.82 -25.02
CA ILE A 35 -12.67 -4.15 -25.06
C ILE A 35 -13.50 -2.93 -25.45
N ILE A 36 -13.22 -1.76 -24.88
CA ILE A 36 -13.88 -0.50 -25.22
C ILE A 36 -13.72 -0.19 -26.71
N GLY A 37 -12.54 -0.42 -27.27
CA GLY A 37 -12.31 -0.24 -28.71
C GLY A 37 -13.14 -1.17 -29.61
N LYS A 38 -13.57 -2.34 -29.12
CA LYS A 38 -14.34 -3.33 -29.89
C LYS A 38 -15.86 -3.23 -29.70
N ILE A 39 -16.32 -3.03 -28.47
CA ILE A 39 -17.76 -3.08 -28.12
C ILE A 39 -18.29 -1.78 -27.48
N GLY A 40 -17.46 -0.74 -27.46
CA GLY A 40 -17.79 0.55 -26.88
C GLY A 40 -17.83 0.54 -25.34
N ILE A 41 -18.01 1.73 -24.75
CA ILE A 41 -18.00 1.93 -23.30
C ILE A 41 -19.14 1.15 -22.63
N THR A 42 -20.36 1.23 -23.17
CA THR A 42 -21.53 0.53 -22.60
C THR A 42 -21.33 -0.98 -22.57
N GLY A 43 -20.83 -1.56 -23.67
CA GLY A 43 -20.53 -2.99 -23.76
C GLY A 43 -19.44 -3.41 -22.74
N ALA A 44 -18.41 -2.58 -22.57
CA ALA A 44 -17.35 -2.84 -21.60
C ALA A 44 -17.86 -2.79 -20.15
N ILE A 45 -18.77 -1.86 -19.80
CA ILE A 45 -19.42 -1.79 -18.48
C ILE A 45 -20.28 -3.04 -18.24
N LEU A 46 -21.10 -3.43 -19.22
CA LEU A 46 -21.94 -4.63 -19.09
C LEU A 46 -21.12 -5.90 -18.91
N LEU A 47 -19.96 -6.01 -19.58
CA LEU A 47 -19.04 -7.12 -19.42
C LEU A 47 -18.40 -7.21 -18.02
N GLN A 48 -18.28 -6.09 -17.30
CA GLN A 48 -17.77 -6.11 -15.92
C GLN A 48 -18.73 -6.80 -14.96
N ILE A 49 -20.05 -6.77 -15.23
CA ILE A 49 -21.06 -7.37 -14.33
C ILE A 49 -20.79 -8.86 -14.07
N PRO A 50 -20.69 -9.74 -15.09
CA PRO A 50 -20.40 -11.15 -14.86
C PRO A 50 -19.02 -11.37 -14.22
N ILE A 51 -18.02 -10.55 -14.53
CA ILE A 51 -16.69 -10.63 -13.90
C ILE A 51 -16.78 -10.33 -12.42
N LEU A 52 -17.49 -9.28 -12.04
CA LEU A 52 -17.71 -8.91 -10.62
C LEU A 52 -18.50 -9.98 -9.88
N LEU A 53 -19.51 -10.60 -10.52
CA LEU A 53 -20.25 -11.72 -9.92
C LEU A 53 -19.34 -12.93 -9.66
N VAL A 54 -18.45 -13.27 -10.62
CA VAL A 54 -17.46 -14.34 -10.40
C VAL A 54 -16.50 -13.99 -9.26
N ILE A 55 -16.00 -12.75 -9.21
CA ILE A 55 -15.13 -12.30 -8.11
C ILE A 55 -15.86 -12.37 -6.77
N MET A 56 -17.15 -12.01 -6.71
CA MET A 56 -17.98 -12.08 -5.50
C MET A 56 -18.18 -13.52 -5.02
N LEU A 57 -18.19 -14.51 -5.93
CA LEU A 57 -18.31 -15.92 -5.54
C LEU A 57 -17.08 -16.41 -4.77
N VAL A 58 -15.90 -15.84 -5.00
CA VAL A 58 -14.67 -16.29 -4.33
C VAL A 58 -14.79 -16.15 -2.79
N PRO A 59 -15.05 -14.96 -2.21
CA PRO A 59 -15.23 -14.84 -0.75
C PRO A 59 -16.45 -15.63 -0.22
N LEU A 60 -17.51 -15.79 -1.03
CA LEU A 60 -18.67 -16.60 -0.62
C LEU A 60 -18.34 -18.09 -0.49
N LEU A 61 -17.37 -18.59 -1.23
CA LEU A 61 -16.95 -19.99 -1.22
C LEU A 61 -15.69 -20.22 -0.34
N MET A 62 -15.06 -19.16 0.16
CA MET A 62 -13.93 -19.27 1.07
C MET A 62 -14.41 -19.39 2.51
N ARG A 63 -13.80 -20.31 3.25
CA ARG A 63 -13.96 -20.42 4.71
C ARG A 63 -12.79 -19.69 5.37
N GLU A 64 -13.09 -18.75 6.26
CA GLU A 64 -12.05 -18.03 7.00
C GLU A 64 -11.49 -18.89 8.14
N ARG A 65 -12.33 -19.72 8.75
CA ARG A 65 -11.96 -20.59 9.87
C ARG A 65 -12.41 -22.04 9.62
N PRO A 66 -11.63 -23.02 10.10
CA PRO A 66 -12.09 -24.41 10.13
C PRO A 66 -13.42 -24.49 10.94
N GLY A 67 -14.48 -25.08 10.37
CA GLY A 67 -15.80 -25.18 11.03
C GLY A 67 -16.79 -24.09 10.68
N GLU A 68 -16.39 -23.03 9.99
CA GLU A 68 -17.30 -21.96 9.55
C GLU A 68 -18.34 -22.48 8.55
N LYS A 69 -19.59 -22.06 8.72
CA LYS A 69 -20.70 -22.39 7.82
C LYS A 69 -20.52 -21.64 6.50
N LEU A 70 -20.52 -22.34 5.37
CA LEU A 70 -20.51 -21.72 4.05
C LEU A 70 -21.87 -21.08 3.71
N PHE A 71 -22.96 -21.74 4.16
CA PHE A 71 -24.33 -21.30 3.93
C PHE A 71 -25.13 -21.34 5.24
N PRO A 72 -26.18 -20.51 5.37
CA PRO A 72 -27.02 -20.47 6.58
C PRO A 72 -27.69 -21.80 6.92
N TRP A 73 -27.80 -22.70 5.95
CA TRP A 73 -28.40 -24.03 6.09
C TRP A 73 -27.41 -25.16 6.34
N ASP A 74 -26.09 -24.85 6.35
CA ASP A 74 -25.05 -25.84 6.64
C ASP A 74 -25.17 -26.29 8.11
N LYS A 75 -25.01 -27.59 8.36
CA LYS A 75 -24.93 -28.10 9.73
C LYS A 75 -23.65 -27.56 10.39
N GLU A 76 -23.77 -27.25 11.67
CA GLU A 76 -22.62 -26.91 12.49
C GLU A 76 -21.67 -28.10 12.50
N VAL A 77 -20.49 -27.92 11.89
CA VAL A 77 -19.36 -28.79 12.12
C VAL A 77 -18.70 -28.27 13.39
N ILE A 78 -19.10 -28.79 14.54
CA ILE A 78 -18.41 -28.56 15.79
C ILE A 78 -17.05 -29.24 15.62
N ILE A 79 -16.07 -28.49 15.11
CA ILE A 79 -14.69 -28.88 15.28
C ILE A 79 -14.40 -28.46 16.72
N GLU A 80 -14.39 -29.42 17.63
CA GLU A 80 -13.73 -29.24 18.92
C GLU A 80 -12.27 -28.90 18.61
N VAL A 81 -11.99 -27.61 18.43
CA VAL A 81 -10.65 -27.08 18.59
C VAL A 81 -10.41 -27.22 20.09
N VAL A 82 -9.87 -28.36 20.48
CA VAL A 82 -9.39 -28.58 21.83
C VAL A 82 -8.29 -27.55 22.06
N ALA A 83 -8.70 -26.38 22.56
CA ALA A 83 -7.77 -25.46 23.20
C ALA A 83 -7.17 -26.23 24.39
N PRO A 84 -5.87 -26.13 24.62
CA PRO A 84 -5.22 -26.86 25.73
C PRO A 84 -5.79 -26.57 27.13
N ASN A 85 -6.64 -25.57 27.27
CA ASN A 85 -7.31 -25.20 28.53
C ASN A 85 -8.77 -24.80 28.23
N GLY A 86 -9.65 -25.75 28.20
CA GLY A 86 -11.10 -25.73 28.17
C GLY A 86 -11.84 -24.39 28.14
N THR A 87 -12.94 -24.39 27.36
CA THR A 87 -13.99 -23.38 27.28
C THR A 87 -13.61 -22.10 26.55
N MET A 88 -13.81 -22.06 25.22
CA MET A 88 -14.16 -20.80 24.55
C MET A 88 -15.67 -20.58 24.70
N GLU A 89 -16.08 -19.93 25.76
CA GLU A 89 -17.23 -19.05 25.70
C GLU A 89 -16.83 -17.90 24.79
N GLU A 90 -17.49 -17.74 23.63
CA GLU A 90 -17.50 -16.45 22.93
C GLU A 90 -18.23 -15.48 23.88
N GLU A 91 -17.48 -14.86 24.79
CA GLU A 91 -18.00 -13.73 25.55
C GLU A 91 -18.41 -12.67 24.53
N GLU A 92 -19.70 -12.41 24.41
CA GLU A 92 -20.23 -11.26 23.67
C GLU A 92 -19.59 -10.01 24.28
N ARG A 93 -18.54 -9.51 23.63
CA ARG A 93 -17.82 -8.32 24.09
C ARG A 93 -18.77 -7.14 24.12
N SER A 94 -18.88 -6.52 25.27
CA SER A 94 -19.70 -5.32 25.44
C SER A 94 -19.17 -4.20 24.52
N PHE A 95 -20.07 -3.44 23.88
CA PHE A 95 -19.69 -2.25 23.10
C PHE A 95 -18.79 -1.29 23.86
N LYS A 96 -18.99 -1.15 25.18
CA LYS A 96 -18.15 -0.33 26.06
C LYS A 96 -16.71 -0.87 26.14
N GLU A 97 -16.53 -2.18 26.15
CA GLU A 97 -15.24 -2.84 26.17
C GLU A 97 -14.51 -2.64 24.84
N ILE A 98 -15.19 -2.83 23.71
CA ILE A 98 -14.65 -2.55 22.37
C ILE A 98 -14.19 -1.10 22.27
N LEU A 99 -14.98 -0.14 22.74
CA LEU A 99 -14.63 1.28 22.71
C LEU A 99 -13.43 1.58 23.63
N SER A 100 -13.34 0.92 24.78
CA SER A 100 -12.18 1.03 25.69
C SER A 100 -10.92 0.51 25.02
N ASN A 101 -10.98 -0.65 24.34
CA ASN A 101 -9.85 -1.24 23.64
C ASN A 101 -9.39 -0.37 22.46
N VAL A 102 -10.33 0.20 21.70
CA VAL A 102 -10.01 1.20 20.66
C VAL A 102 -9.26 2.38 21.28
N LYS A 103 -9.79 2.97 22.35
CA LYS A 103 -9.12 4.10 23.02
C LYS A 103 -7.71 3.73 23.49
N THR A 104 -7.53 2.55 24.04
CA THR A 104 -6.23 2.04 24.50
C THR A 104 -5.26 1.90 23.33
N ALA A 105 -5.67 1.25 22.22
CA ALA A 105 -4.84 1.09 21.03
C ALA A 105 -4.40 2.43 20.44
N PHE A 106 -5.31 3.42 20.38
CA PHE A 106 -5.01 4.75 19.83
C PHE A 106 -4.24 5.66 20.83
N SER A 107 -4.09 5.26 22.08
CA SER A 107 -3.24 5.95 23.04
C SER A 107 -1.76 5.59 22.93
N LEU A 108 -1.42 4.48 22.27
CA LEU A 108 -0.05 4.05 22.05
C LEU A 108 0.72 5.05 21.17
N ARG A 109 1.97 5.32 21.54
CA ARG A 109 2.82 6.28 20.82
C ARG A 109 3.05 5.84 19.36
N SER A 110 3.35 4.57 19.12
CA SER A 110 3.56 4.06 17.75
C SER A 110 2.29 4.13 16.91
N THR A 111 1.10 3.94 17.49
CA THR A 111 -0.17 4.15 16.81
C THR A 111 -0.36 5.61 16.39
N GLN A 112 -0.11 6.55 17.29
CA GLN A 112 -0.25 7.98 16.98
C GLN A 112 0.72 8.43 15.89
N ILE A 113 2.00 8.01 15.98
CA ILE A 113 2.99 8.29 14.95
C ILE A 113 2.62 7.59 13.63
N GLY A 114 2.09 6.36 13.70
CA GLY A 114 1.58 5.62 12.53
C GLY A 114 0.46 6.36 11.79
N ILE A 115 -0.47 6.98 12.52
CA ILE A 115 -1.53 7.82 11.94
C ILE A 115 -0.93 9.04 11.25
N ILE A 116 0.00 9.75 11.92
CA ILE A 116 0.66 10.92 11.35
C ILE A 116 1.45 10.53 10.10
N LEU A 117 2.22 9.45 10.17
CA LEU A 117 2.96 8.93 9.02
C LEU A 117 2.02 8.58 7.87
N SER A 118 0.91 7.91 8.15
CA SER A 118 -0.12 7.59 7.14
C SER A 118 -0.70 8.83 6.50
N LEU A 119 -0.88 9.93 7.25
CA LEU A 119 -1.43 11.19 6.74
C LEU A 119 -0.44 11.96 5.86
N VAL A 120 0.86 11.73 5.96
CA VAL A 120 1.87 12.49 5.21
C VAL A 120 2.57 11.69 4.10
N ILE A 121 2.44 10.36 4.10
CA ILE A 121 3.22 9.47 3.25
C ILE A 121 3.01 9.68 1.75
N SER A 122 1.84 10.11 1.33
CA SER A 122 1.47 10.28 -0.08
C SER A 122 1.38 11.75 -0.51
N LEU A 123 1.88 12.69 0.29
CA LEU A 123 1.86 14.12 -0.06
C LEU A 123 2.66 14.41 -1.34
N SER A 124 3.73 13.64 -1.61
CA SER A 124 4.53 13.74 -2.85
C SER A 124 3.75 13.29 -4.10
N PHE A 125 2.54 12.74 -3.97
CA PHE A 125 1.71 12.30 -5.11
C PHE A 125 1.23 13.47 -5.99
N PHE A 126 1.42 14.72 -5.56
CA PHE A 126 1.21 15.87 -6.45
C PHE A 126 2.07 15.79 -7.72
N LEU A 127 3.20 15.10 -7.67
CA LEU A 127 4.09 14.92 -8.81
C LEU A 127 3.51 13.95 -9.87
N ILE A 128 2.60 13.05 -9.49
CA ILE A 128 2.04 12.04 -10.40
C ILE A 128 1.29 12.66 -11.59
N PRO A 129 0.42 13.69 -11.41
CA PRO A 129 -0.19 14.38 -12.55
C PRO A 129 0.76 15.32 -13.30
N VAL A 130 1.84 15.75 -12.68
CA VAL A 130 2.88 16.59 -13.33
C VAL A 130 3.69 15.81 -14.37
N LEU A 131 3.95 14.51 -14.11
CA LEU A 131 4.74 13.68 -15.02
C LEU A 131 4.19 13.64 -16.46
N PRO A 132 2.88 13.37 -16.71
CA PRO A 132 2.34 13.43 -18.07
C PRO A 132 2.61 14.77 -18.75
N GLN A 133 2.41 15.90 -18.06
CA GLN A 133 2.65 17.23 -18.61
C GLN A 133 4.13 17.41 -19.01
N LEU A 134 5.06 17.07 -18.10
CA LEU A 134 6.49 17.12 -18.39
C LEU A 134 6.87 16.27 -19.61
N PHE A 135 6.43 15.01 -19.65
CA PHE A 135 6.82 14.09 -20.71
C PHE A 135 6.21 14.42 -22.07
N LEU A 136 4.93 14.81 -22.10
CA LEU A 136 4.20 15.05 -23.34
C LEU A 136 4.44 16.47 -23.88
N GLU A 137 4.37 17.48 -23.01
CA GLU A 137 4.40 18.89 -23.43
C GLU A 137 5.83 19.43 -23.53
N GLU A 138 6.70 19.13 -22.56
CA GLU A 138 8.08 19.68 -22.55
C GLU A 138 9.08 18.76 -23.26
N LEU A 139 9.00 17.45 -23.06
CA LEU A 139 9.95 16.49 -23.62
C LEU A 139 9.51 15.92 -24.97
N GLY A 140 8.30 16.27 -25.44
CA GLY A 140 7.79 15.89 -26.76
C GLY A 140 7.58 14.37 -26.93
N TRP A 141 7.32 13.64 -25.86
CA TRP A 141 6.98 12.22 -25.99
C TRP A 141 5.58 12.08 -26.60
N SER A 142 5.38 11.07 -27.44
CA SER A 142 4.03 10.74 -27.89
C SER A 142 3.23 10.12 -26.73
N PRO A 143 1.89 10.30 -26.72
CA PRO A 143 1.02 9.65 -25.73
C PRO A 143 1.18 8.13 -25.70
N GLU A 144 1.40 7.50 -26.86
CA GLU A 144 1.62 6.06 -26.97
C GLU A 144 2.90 5.63 -26.27
N LYS A 145 4.00 6.38 -26.48
CA LYS A 145 5.29 6.09 -25.84
C LYS A 145 5.21 6.27 -24.32
N PHE A 146 4.59 7.35 -23.85
CA PHE A 146 4.40 7.60 -22.43
C PHE A 146 3.57 6.48 -21.77
N ASN A 147 2.41 6.15 -22.34
CA ASN A 147 1.52 5.13 -21.82
C ASN A 147 2.14 3.72 -21.90
N ALA A 148 2.88 3.39 -22.96
CA ALA A 148 3.61 2.12 -23.07
C ALA A 148 4.72 2.03 -22.00
N THR A 149 5.43 3.12 -21.72
CA THR A 149 6.44 3.16 -20.65
C THR A 149 5.79 3.00 -19.28
N LYS A 150 4.76 3.81 -18.98
CA LYS A 150 4.05 3.79 -17.69
C LYS A 150 3.34 2.45 -17.44
N GLY A 151 2.59 1.95 -18.40
CA GLY A 151 1.81 0.71 -18.29
C GLY A 151 2.63 -0.57 -18.52
N GLY A 152 3.81 -0.46 -19.12
CA GLY A 152 4.73 -1.57 -19.36
C GLY A 152 5.89 -1.57 -18.37
N ILE A 153 6.96 -0.87 -18.70
CA ILE A 153 8.23 -0.92 -17.96
C ILE A 153 8.04 -0.51 -16.50
N ILE A 154 7.42 0.63 -16.25
CA ILE A 154 7.26 1.16 -14.88
C ILE A 154 6.40 0.23 -14.03
N LEU A 155 5.36 -0.36 -14.60
CA LEU A 155 4.51 -1.29 -13.89
C LEU A 155 5.23 -2.60 -13.53
N VAL A 156 6.04 -3.15 -14.46
CA VAL A 156 6.88 -4.33 -14.20
C VAL A 156 7.91 -4.02 -13.11
N VAL A 157 8.55 -2.86 -13.16
CA VAL A 157 9.50 -2.41 -12.14
C VAL A 157 8.80 -2.26 -10.76
N THR A 158 7.57 -1.75 -10.74
CA THR A 158 6.76 -1.69 -9.51
C THR A 158 6.56 -3.07 -8.90
N MET A 159 6.20 -4.06 -9.72
CA MET A 159 6.02 -5.45 -9.25
C MET A 159 7.32 -6.04 -8.70
N ILE A 160 8.44 -5.81 -9.40
CA ILE A 160 9.77 -6.21 -8.91
C ILE A 160 10.06 -5.54 -7.56
N GLY A 161 9.75 -4.25 -7.42
CA GLY A 161 9.92 -3.50 -6.17
C GLY A 161 9.12 -4.08 -5.01
N TYR A 162 7.88 -4.51 -5.23
CA TYR A 162 7.06 -5.19 -4.21
C TYR A 162 7.69 -6.52 -3.79
N ILE A 163 8.12 -7.35 -4.75
CA ILE A 163 8.71 -8.66 -4.46
C ILE A 163 10.04 -8.48 -3.71
N VAL A 164 10.93 -7.65 -4.23
CA VAL A 164 12.25 -7.39 -3.63
C VAL A 164 12.07 -6.73 -2.26
N GLY A 165 11.21 -5.73 -2.14
CA GLY A 165 10.93 -5.04 -0.88
C GLY A 165 10.39 -5.97 0.20
N GLY A 166 9.50 -6.91 -0.16
CA GLY A 166 8.98 -7.90 0.77
C GLY A 166 10.04 -8.92 1.21
N GLN A 167 10.88 -9.40 0.29
CA GLN A 167 11.96 -10.33 0.61
C GLN A 167 13.04 -9.68 1.49
N LEU A 168 13.45 -8.46 1.14
CA LEU A 168 14.40 -7.70 1.95
C LEU A 168 13.82 -7.34 3.32
N GLY A 169 12.53 -6.97 3.37
CA GLY A 169 11.82 -6.70 4.62
C GLY A 169 11.79 -7.89 5.56
N LYS A 170 11.57 -9.09 5.02
CA LYS A 170 11.66 -10.34 5.78
C LYS A 170 13.08 -10.58 6.32
N LYS A 171 14.12 -10.30 5.53
CA LYS A 171 15.52 -10.59 5.87
C LYS A 171 16.14 -9.55 6.81
N PHE A 172 15.88 -8.26 6.58
CA PHE A 172 16.55 -7.15 7.26
C PHE A 172 15.61 -6.34 8.18
N GLY A 173 14.34 -6.73 8.25
CA GLY A 173 13.29 -6.00 8.97
C GLY A 173 12.61 -4.92 8.11
N GLY A 174 11.28 -4.97 8.04
CA GLY A 174 10.49 -4.07 7.18
C GLY A 174 10.75 -2.58 7.45
N LYS A 175 10.88 -2.17 8.73
CA LYS A 175 11.20 -0.80 9.12
C LYS A 175 12.53 -0.30 8.51
N SER A 176 13.58 -1.13 8.59
CA SER A 176 14.90 -0.76 8.04
C SER A 176 14.84 -0.63 6.52
N VAL A 177 14.23 -1.60 5.83
CA VAL A 177 14.09 -1.56 4.37
C VAL A 177 13.28 -0.33 3.94
N MET A 178 12.19 -0.03 4.65
CA MET A 178 11.39 1.17 4.38
C MET A 178 12.21 2.46 4.48
N ILE A 179 13.01 2.62 5.55
CA ILE A 179 13.84 3.83 5.76
C ILE A 179 14.89 3.98 4.65
N TYR A 180 15.64 2.91 4.34
CA TYR A 180 16.68 2.98 3.31
C TYR A 180 16.09 3.15 1.91
N SER A 181 14.97 2.53 1.61
CA SER A 181 14.28 2.70 0.32
C SER A 181 13.68 4.10 0.18
N ALA A 182 13.12 4.68 1.26
CA ALA A 182 12.61 6.04 1.26
C ALA A 182 13.74 7.07 1.07
N LEU A 183 14.89 6.84 1.72
CA LEU A 183 16.08 7.68 1.50
C LEU A 183 16.56 7.59 0.05
N GLY A 184 16.66 6.38 -0.49
CA GLY A 184 17.01 6.17 -1.89
C GLY A 184 16.01 6.82 -2.85
N ALA A 185 14.72 6.73 -2.61
CA ALA A 185 13.68 7.38 -3.41
C ALA A 185 13.84 8.90 -3.37
N ALA A 186 13.93 9.51 -2.18
CA ALA A 186 14.11 10.95 -2.01
C ALA A 186 15.38 11.47 -2.70
N LEU A 187 16.51 10.75 -2.57
CA LEU A 187 17.74 11.09 -3.26
C LEU A 187 17.59 10.97 -4.80
N THR A 188 16.89 9.94 -5.28
CA THR A 188 16.61 9.76 -6.70
C THR A 188 15.72 10.90 -7.23
N THR A 189 14.69 11.29 -6.48
CA THR A 189 13.79 12.40 -6.85
C THR A 189 14.55 13.74 -6.83
N ALA A 190 15.38 13.98 -5.83
CA ALA A 190 16.23 15.17 -5.78
C ALA A 190 17.22 15.22 -6.98
N PHE A 191 17.89 14.10 -7.27
CA PHE A 191 18.78 13.99 -8.41
C PHE A 191 18.06 14.20 -9.74
N TRP A 192 16.82 13.70 -9.86
CA TRP A 192 15.99 13.94 -11.04
C TRP A 192 15.75 15.42 -11.28
N GLY A 193 15.34 16.18 -10.24
CA GLY A 193 15.17 17.63 -10.33
C GLY A 193 16.46 18.38 -10.65
N MET A 194 17.60 17.97 -10.06
CA MET A 194 18.89 18.63 -10.28
C MET A 194 19.52 18.30 -11.64
N SER A 195 19.01 17.34 -12.38
CA SER A 195 19.58 16.82 -13.61
C SER A 195 18.80 17.23 -14.86
N GLU A 196 18.19 18.41 -14.89
CA GLU A 196 17.36 18.91 -15.99
C GLU A 196 18.09 18.86 -17.35
N SER A 197 19.40 19.16 -17.38
CA SER A 197 20.22 19.10 -18.59
C SER A 197 20.27 17.73 -19.27
N TYR A 198 19.92 16.64 -18.55
CA TYR A 198 19.88 15.28 -19.07
C TYR A 198 18.46 14.82 -19.46
N TRP A 199 17.42 15.64 -19.27
CA TRP A 199 16.02 15.24 -19.52
C TRP A 199 15.72 15.02 -21.00
N SER A 200 16.51 15.58 -21.92
CA SER A 200 16.43 15.25 -23.34
C SER A 200 16.77 13.78 -23.67
N SER A 201 17.49 13.10 -22.77
CA SER A 201 17.82 11.69 -22.92
C SER A 201 16.68 10.78 -22.46
N ASN A 202 16.07 10.09 -23.41
CA ASN A 202 15.03 9.11 -23.10
C ASN A 202 15.50 8.00 -22.14
N LEU A 203 16.75 7.55 -22.33
CA LEU A 203 17.34 6.52 -21.47
C LEU A 203 17.49 7.02 -20.03
N PHE A 204 17.94 8.26 -19.84
CA PHE A 204 18.04 8.87 -18.52
C PHE A 204 16.67 8.94 -17.86
N MET A 205 15.66 9.50 -18.53
CA MET A 205 14.31 9.67 -17.99
C MET A 205 13.64 8.35 -17.63
N MET A 206 13.75 7.33 -18.48
CA MET A 206 13.23 6.00 -18.20
C MET A 206 13.95 5.33 -17.03
N SER A 207 15.28 5.49 -16.96
CA SER A 207 16.08 4.86 -15.89
C SER A 207 15.79 5.49 -14.54
N ILE A 208 15.77 6.81 -14.44
CA ILE A 208 15.54 7.50 -13.16
C ILE A 208 14.11 7.26 -12.66
N TRP A 209 13.11 7.29 -13.54
CA TRP A 209 11.73 6.94 -13.21
C TRP A 209 11.62 5.50 -12.71
N SER A 210 12.31 4.56 -13.36
CA SER A 210 12.34 3.15 -12.96
C SER A 210 12.97 2.96 -11.58
N ILE A 211 14.11 3.59 -11.32
CA ILE A 211 14.81 3.52 -10.02
C ILE A 211 13.94 4.08 -8.91
N HIS A 212 13.36 5.27 -9.11
CA HIS A 212 12.44 5.87 -8.14
C HIS A 212 11.25 4.95 -7.86
N THR A 213 10.61 4.43 -8.90
CA THR A 213 9.44 3.55 -8.77
C THR A 213 9.77 2.25 -8.04
N LEU A 214 10.93 1.64 -8.32
CA LEU A 214 11.40 0.45 -7.60
C LEU A 214 11.52 0.72 -6.11
N LEU A 215 12.19 1.79 -5.75
CA LEU A 215 12.43 2.17 -4.35
C LEU A 215 11.13 2.54 -3.64
N TRP A 216 10.24 3.28 -4.30
CA TRP A 216 8.95 3.65 -3.74
C TRP A 216 8.01 2.46 -3.54
N ALA A 217 8.05 1.48 -4.45
CA ALA A 217 7.33 0.23 -4.28
C ALA A 217 7.84 -0.57 -3.05
N MET A 218 9.16 -0.55 -2.80
CA MET A 218 9.73 -1.15 -1.59
C MET A 218 9.31 -0.40 -0.32
N VAL A 219 9.18 0.93 -0.37
CA VAL A 219 8.61 1.72 0.75
C VAL A 219 7.18 1.28 1.00
N ALA A 220 6.34 1.27 -0.03
CA ALA A 220 4.92 0.99 0.09
C ALA A 220 4.65 -0.35 0.79
N ILE A 221 5.27 -1.45 0.33
CA ILE A 221 5.04 -2.78 0.91
C ILE A 221 5.45 -2.85 2.39
N ASN A 222 6.57 -2.19 2.75
CA ASN A 222 7.06 -2.22 4.12
C ASN A 222 6.29 -1.28 5.06
N VAL A 223 5.70 -0.19 4.55
CA VAL A 223 4.77 0.66 5.32
C VAL A 223 3.54 -0.14 5.73
N TYR A 224 2.89 -0.85 4.78
CA TYR A 224 1.73 -1.68 5.11
C TYR A 224 2.07 -2.74 6.15
N SER A 225 3.22 -3.40 6.00
CA SER A 225 3.70 -4.38 6.98
C SER A 225 3.99 -3.75 8.35
N LEU A 226 4.55 -2.54 8.38
CA LEU A 226 4.80 -1.81 9.63
C LEU A 226 3.48 -1.44 10.32
N MET A 227 2.48 -0.95 9.56
CA MET A 227 1.16 -0.65 10.12
C MET A 227 0.49 -1.90 10.71
N MET A 228 0.57 -3.04 10.02
CA MET A 228 0.09 -4.32 10.56
C MET A 228 0.80 -4.71 11.87
N ARG A 229 2.11 -4.49 11.97
CA ARG A 229 2.90 -4.84 13.15
C ARG A 229 2.57 -4.01 14.39
N ILE A 230 2.18 -2.74 14.21
CA ILE A 230 1.79 -1.86 15.31
C ILE A 230 0.28 -1.92 15.61
N THR A 231 -0.47 -2.71 14.85
CA THR A 231 -1.90 -2.92 15.06
C THR A 231 -2.10 -3.96 16.16
N TRP A 232 -2.99 -3.67 17.11
CA TRP A 232 -3.41 -4.60 18.16
C TRP A 232 -4.54 -5.50 17.65
N GLY A 233 -4.39 -6.83 17.79
CA GLY A 233 -5.35 -7.82 17.27
C GLY A 233 -6.78 -7.61 17.76
N GLU A 234 -6.96 -7.22 19.04
CA GLU A 234 -8.28 -6.98 19.64
C GLU A 234 -9.15 -5.95 18.91
N VAL A 235 -8.52 -4.98 18.26
CA VAL A 235 -9.19 -3.91 17.49
C VAL A 235 -8.58 -3.77 16.09
N GLY A 236 -7.98 -4.85 15.60
CA GLY A 236 -7.16 -4.88 14.40
C GLY A 236 -7.83 -4.31 13.16
N GLY A 237 -9.10 -4.67 12.92
CA GLY A 237 -9.87 -4.14 11.81
C GLY A 237 -10.03 -2.63 11.85
N THR A 238 -10.41 -2.08 13.02
CA THR A 238 -10.62 -0.63 13.20
C THR A 238 -9.31 0.15 13.09
N GLN A 239 -8.27 -0.31 13.78
CA GLN A 239 -6.98 0.38 13.83
C GLN A 239 -6.30 0.37 12.46
N PHE A 240 -6.23 -0.78 11.78
CA PHE A 240 -5.64 -0.87 10.46
C PHE A 240 -6.41 -0.07 9.40
N THR A 241 -7.75 -0.10 9.47
CA THR A 241 -8.59 0.72 8.58
C THR A 241 -8.34 2.21 8.79
N ALA A 242 -8.10 2.66 10.02
CA ALA A 242 -7.77 4.05 10.29
C ALA A 242 -6.45 4.46 9.58
N TYR A 243 -5.39 3.63 9.63
CA TYR A 243 -4.17 3.90 8.87
C TYR A 243 -4.44 3.99 7.36
N MET A 244 -5.22 3.05 6.81
CA MET A 244 -5.57 3.06 5.39
C MET A 244 -6.38 4.30 4.99
N ALA A 245 -7.33 4.72 5.82
CA ALA A 245 -8.10 5.93 5.61
C ALA A 245 -7.20 7.18 5.59
N MET A 246 -6.23 7.27 6.51
CA MET A 246 -5.26 8.37 6.54
C MET A 246 -4.31 8.35 5.33
N MET A 247 -3.88 7.19 4.87
CA MET A 247 -3.08 7.07 3.63
C MET A 247 -3.86 7.54 2.41
N ASN A 248 -5.14 7.17 2.30
CA ASN A 248 -6.01 7.63 1.21
C ASN A 248 -6.24 9.16 1.29
N LEU A 249 -6.47 9.70 2.49
CA LEU A 249 -6.58 11.14 2.70
C LEU A 249 -5.28 11.86 2.32
N SER A 250 -4.13 11.31 2.69
CA SER A 250 -2.81 11.82 2.28
C SER A 250 -2.68 11.89 0.76
N ALA A 251 -3.11 10.85 0.04
CA ALA A 251 -3.08 10.83 -1.42
C ALA A 251 -4.01 11.89 -2.02
N ILE A 252 -5.22 12.06 -1.47
CA ILE A 252 -6.16 13.11 -1.91
C ILE A 252 -5.53 14.49 -1.71
N ILE A 253 -4.94 14.75 -0.55
CA ILE A 253 -4.25 16.02 -0.28
C ILE A 253 -3.08 16.18 -1.26
N GLY A 254 -2.27 15.15 -1.47
CA GLY A 254 -1.18 15.16 -2.43
C GLY A 254 -1.66 15.58 -3.83
N TYR A 255 -2.69 14.94 -4.37
CA TYR A 255 -3.24 15.31 -5.68
C TYR A 255 -3.80 16.74 -5.72
N GLN A 256 -4.40 17.24 -4.64
CA GLN A 256 -4.90 18.62 -4.55
C GLN A 256 -3.77 19.66 -4.53
N LEU A 257 -2.56 19.27 -4.12
CA LEU A 257 -1.39 20.15 -4.17
C LEU A 257 -0.81 20.31 -5.58
N THR A 258 -1.25 19.53 -6.58
CA THR A 258 -0.70 19.57 -7.95
C THR A 258 -0.80 20.97 -8.56
N ASP A 259 -2.02 21.50 -8.73
CA ASP A 259 -2.23 22.80 -9.37
C ASP A 259 -1.62 23.98 -8.60
N PRO A 260 -1.78 24.08 -7.25
CA PRO A 260 -1.15 25.13 -6.47
C PRO A 260 0.38 25.15 -6.56
N LEU A 261 1.03 23.98 -6.69
CA LEU A 261 2.47 23.89 -6.81
C LEU A 261 2.94 24.08 -8.26
N ALA A 262 2.31 23.40 -9.23
CA ALA A 262 2.68 23.49 -10.64
C ALA A 262 2.48 24.88 -11.24
N SER A 263 1.53 25.68 -10.71
CA SER A 263 1.35 27.08 -11.14
C SER A 263 2.39 28.07 -10.61
N ARG A 264 3.23 27.65 -9.64
CA ARG A 264 4.18 28.54 -8.94
C ARG A 264 5.63 28.16 -9.13
N PHE A 265 5.89 26.90 -9.43
CA PHE A 265 7.25 26.35 -9.47
C PHE A 265 7.51 25.63 -10.79
N ASP A 266 8.73 25.71 -11.26
CA ASP A 266 9.23 24.94 -12.40
C ASP A 266 9.38 23.45 -12.07
N TYR A 267 9.51 22.62 -13.09
CA TYR A 267 9.62 21.17 -12.92
C TYR A 267 10.78 20.76 -12.01
N PRO A 268 12.01 21.28 -12.15
CA PRO A 268 13.10 20.98 -11.23
C PRO A 268 12.76 21.22 -9.77
N THR A 269 12.15 22.36 -9.46
CA THR A 269 11.72 22.70 -8.09
C THR A 269 10.62 21.78 -7.59
N LEU A 270 9.67 21.36 -8.44
CA LEU A 270 8.63 20.40 -8.07
C LEU A 270 9.24 19.05 -7.65
N PHE A 271 10.24 18.55 -8.35
CA PHE A 271 10.98 17.35 -7.94
C PHE A 271 11.68 17.53 -6.59
N LEU A 272 12.31 18.69 -6.35
CA LEU A 272 12.97 18.97 -5.06
C LEU A 272 11.96 19.04 -3.90
N ILE A 273 10.80 19.66 -4.10
CA ILE A 273 9.70 19.66 -3.12
C ILE A 273 9.24 18.24 -2.84
N SER A 274 9.05 17.42 -3.88
CA SER A 274 8.69 16.02 -3.73
C SER A 274 9.73 15.24 -2.92
N ALA A 275 11.01 15.42 -3.20
CA ALA A 275 12.09 14.78 -2.46
C ALA A 275 12.08 15.13 -0.97
N VAL A 276 11.80 16.39 -0.62
CA VAL A 276 11.64 16.82 0.78
C VAL A 276 10.47 16.13 1.43
N LEU A 277 9.31 16.05 0.76
CA LEU A 277 8.13 15.36 1.29
C LEU A 277 8.36 13.86 1.47
N GLU A 278 9.09 13.21 0.56
CA GLU A 278 9.48 11.81 0.68
C GLU A 278 10.39 11.57 1.90
N THR A 279 11.23 12.55 2.28
CA THR A 279 12.08 12.46 3.47
C THR A 279 11.28 12.44 4.78
N ILE A 280 10.08 13.03 4.81
CA ILE A 280 9.21 13.03 6.00
C ILE A 280 8.83 11.60 6.40
N VAL A 281 8.71 10.70 5.44
CA VAL A 281 8.44 9.27 5.67
C VAL A 281 9.50 8.63 6.57
N ILE A 282 10.77 9.01 6.35
CA ILE A 282 11.91 8.52 7.15
C ILE A 282 11.77 8.97 8.61
N LEU A 283 11.46 10.25 8.81
CA LEU A 283 11.30 10.81 10.16
C LEU A 283 10.18 10.09 10.92
N GLY A 284 9.02 9.89 10.29
CA GLY A 284 7.92 9.13 10.89
C GLY A 284 8.33 7.70 11.26
N ALA A 285 9.01 7.01 10.33
CA ALA A 285 9.42 5.62 10.52
C ALA A 285 10.41 5.43 11.68
N ILE A 286 11.37 6.36 11.87
CA ILE A 286 12.39 6.24 12.91
C ILE A 286 11.75 6.15 14.30
N PHE A 287 10.69 6.92 14.55
CA PHE A 287 10.06 7.02 15.88
C PHE A 287 9.03 5.93 16.18
N ILE A 288 8.64 5.11 15.20
CA ILE A 288 7.74 3.97 15.43
C ILE A 288 8.54 2.82 16.05
N ASP A 289 8.05 2.30 17.19
CA ASP A 289 8.52 1.03 17.76
C ASP A 289 7.57 -0.11 17.36
N PRO A 290 7.99 -1.02 16.46
CA PRO A 290 7.13 -2.11 15.99
C PRO A 290 6.77 -3.12 17.07
N SER A 291 7.45 -3.10 18.21
CA SER A 291 7.22 -4.01 19.35
C SER A 291 6.39 -3.39 20.47
N GLU A 292 6.07 -2.09 20.41
CA GLU A 292 5.37 -1.38 21.48
C GLU A 292 4.02 -2.03 21.83
N THR A 293 3.21 -2.32 20.83
CA THR A 293 1.88 -2.91 21.01
C THR A 293 1.96 -4.22 21.81
N ARG A 294 2.87 -5.12 21.43
CA ARG A 294 3.07 -6.39 22.13
C ARG A 294 3.61 -6.20 23.55
N ARG A 295 4.56 -5.30 23.71
CA ARG A 295 5.19 -5.04 25.02
C ARG A 295 4.21 -4.42 26.01
N VAL A 296 3.33 -3.54 25.55
CA VAL A 296 2.41 -2.78 26.42
C VAL A 296 1.10 -3.52 26.65
N LEU A 297 0.57 -4.20 25.64
CA LEU A 297 -0.76 -4.82 25.68
C LEU A 297 -0.72 -6.34 25.87
N GLY A 298 0.48 -6.92 26.03
CA GLY A 298 0.64 -8.31 26.44
C GLY A 298 0.13 -9.34 25.41
N GLU A 299 0.17 -9.02 24.12
CA GLU A 299 -0.04 -10.05 23.11
C GLU A 299 1.07 -11.10 23.24
N ASP A 300 0.68 -12.28 23.73
CA ASP A 300 1.57 -13.39 23.99
C ASP A 300 2.44 -13.71 22.76
N ALA A 301 3.72 -13.92 23.04
CA ALA A 301 4.72 -14.42 22.08
C ALA A 301 4.40 -15.84 21.54
N SER A 302 3.22 -16.38 21.78
CA SER A 302 2.78 -17.73 21.43
C SER A 302 2.33 -17.89 19.96
N ILE A 303 2.40 -16.82 19.14
CA ILE A 303 2.30 -16.91 17.70
C ILE A 303 3.70 -16.65 17.08
N VAL A 304 4.67 -17.46 17.48
CA VAL A 304 5.98 -17.56 16.84
C VAL A 304 5.99 -18.67 15.81
#